data_ccfd4708829a5e68847cc23ab8be4797
#
_entry.id   ccfd4708829a5e68847cc23ab8be4797
#
_cell.length_a   1.000
_cell.length_b   1.000
_cell.length_c   1.000
_cell.angle_alpha   90.00
_cell.angle_beta   90.00
_cell.angle_gamma   90.00
#
_symmetry.space_group_name_H-M   'P 1'
#
loop_
_entity.id
_entity.type
_entity.pdbx_description
1 polymer ?
#
loop_
_entity_poly.entity_id
_entity_poly.type
_entity_poly.pdbx_seq_one_letter_code
_entity_poly.pdbx_strand_id
1 'polypeptide(L)'
;YDTSVKIILTTSGMGSYGPAQLYIPEYIKRENALIQFTGYTAEGTLGRKLKEAEKGQTVEIGGRLLRKNADVEYTNEFSAHAKSDEMIDFLKQFKRLKLALVNHGEQNVKYVFANKIIEEVEPKDVGILGRDYFFRVNPYGLVETKTTKFM
;
A
#
# COMPACT_ATOMS: atom_id res chain seq x y z
N TYR A 1 -33.10 19.63 6.35
CA TYR A 1 -31.80 19.33 5.74
C TYR A 1 -30.72 19.90 6.65
N ASP A 2 -29.86 19.07 7.19
CA ASP A 2 -28.73 19.46 8.02
C ASP A 2 -27.63 20.04 7.10
N THR A 3 -27.39 21.33 7.13
CA THR A 3 -26.40 22.07 6.34
C THR A 3 -25.07 22.26 7.09
N SER A 4 -24.91 21.63 8.28
CA SER A 4 -23.70 21.77 9.08
C SER A 4 -22.50 21.12 8.39
N VAL A 5 -21.32 21.71 8.54
CA VAL A 5 -20.05 21.09 8.15
C VAL A 5 -19.80 19.86 9.03
N LYS A 6 -19.52 18.74 8.43
CA LYS A 6 -19.24 17.49 9.12
C LYS A 6 -17.86 16.96 8.75
N ILE A 7 -17.13 16.53 9.76
CA ILE A 7 -15.88 15.79 9.59
C ILE A 7 -16.12 14.37 10.10
N ILE A 8 -15.93 13.37 9.23
CA ILE A 8 -16.09 11.95 9.55
C ILE A 8 -14.73 11.29 9.49
N LEU A 9 -14.21 10.86 10.64
CA LEU A 9 -13.00 10.05 10.72
C LEU A 9 -13.40 8.58 10.75
N THR A 10 -12.85 7.79 9.83
CA THR A 10 -13.27 6.39 9.68
C THR A 10 -12.11 5.48 9.24
N THR A 11 -12.30 4.19 9.42
CA THR A 11 -11.49 3.10 8.86
C THR A 11 -12.28 2.39 7.76
N SER A 12 -11.69 1.65 6.79
CA SER A 12 -10.25 1.43 6.60
C SER A 12 -9.63 2.57 5.78
N GLY A 13 -8.30 2.77 5.95
CA GLY A 13 -7.56 3.79 5.21
C GLY A 13 -7.54 3.59 3.69
N MET A 14 -7.87 2.40 3.18
CA MET A 14 -8.00 2.11 1.74
C MET A 14 -9.46 2.14 1.26
N GLY A 15 -10.44 2.41 2.14
CA GLY A 15 -11.86 2.48 1.82
C GLY A 15 -12.54 1.14 1.49
N SER A 16 -11.80 0.03 1.45
CA SER A 16 -12.32 -1.26 0.97
C SER A 16 -13.04 -2.09 2.04
N TYR A 17 -12.93 -1.71 3.32
CA TYR A 17 -13.50 -2.42 4.47
C TYR A 17 -14.02 -1.46 5.53
N GLY A 18 -14.78 -2.00 6.47
CA GLY A 18 -15.26 -1.27 7.64
C GLY A 18 -16.24 -0.13 7.34
N PRO A 19 -16.39 0.82 8.25
CA PRO A 19 -17.38 1.89 8.12
C PRO A 19 -17.19 2.80 6.91
N ALA A 20 -15.98 2.88 6.34
CA ALA A 20 -15.71 3.63 5.11
C ALA A 20 -16.61 3.17 3.95
N GLN A 21 -17.01 1.89 3.91
CA GLN A 21 -17.93 1.35 2.89
C GLN A 21 -19.36 1.91 3.00
N LEU A 22 -19.73 2.45 4.14
CA LEU A 22 -21.02 3.11 4.33
C LEU A 22 -20.96 4.58 3.90
N TYR A 23 -19.87 5.25 4.26
CA TYR A 23 -19.74 6.69 4.03
C TYR A 23 -19.31 7.04 2.61
N ILE A 24 -18.33 6.36 2.04
CA ILE A 24 -17.83 6.68 0.70
C ILE A 24 -18.95 6.65 -0.35
N PRO A 25 -19.82 5.62 -0.46
CA PRO A 25 -20.90 5.61 -1.45
C PRO A 25 -21.92 6.74 -1.27
N GLU A 26 -22.08 7.23 -0.05
CA GLU A 26 -23.03 8.32 0.25
C GLU A 26 -22.44 9.68 -0.13
N TYR A 27 -21.17 9.92 0.18
CA TYR A 27 -20.55 11.23 -0.02
C TYR A 27 -19.90 11.40 -1.39
N ILE A 28 -19.49 10.31 -2.08
CA ILE A 28 -18.84 10.39 -3.40
C ILE A 28 -19.71 11.10 -4.47
N LYS A 29 -21.02 11.05 -4.32
CA LYS A 29 -22.00 11.67 -5.23
C LYS A 29 -22.16 13.16 -5.04
N ARG A 30 -21.65 13.74 -3.95
CA ARG A 30 -21.90 15.12 -3.53
C ARG A 30 -20.76 16.02 -4.00
N GLU A 31 -21.10 17.11 -4.70
CA GLU A 31 -20.11 18.08 -5.19
C GLU A 31 -19.43 18.88 -4.07
N ASN A 32 -20.12 19.03 -2.93
CA ASN A 32 -19.63 19.74 -1.75
C ASN A 32 -18.96 18.80 -0.70
N ALA A 33 -18.56 17.61 -1.09
CA ALA A 33 -17.85 16.68 -0.22
C ALA A 33 -16.38 16.52 -0.64
N LEU A 34 -15.53 16.35 0.36
CA LEU A 34 -14.14 15.95 0.22
C LEU A 34 -13.93 14.57 0.88
N ILE A 35 -13.33 13.65 0.16
CA ILE A 35 -12.87 12.37 0.70
C ILE A 35 -11.35 12.40 0.73
N GLN A 36 -10.79 12.45 1.95
CA GLN A 36 -9.35 12.49 2.18
C GLN A 36 -8.83 11.10 2.57
N PHE A 37 -7.96 10.54 1.75
CA PHE A 37 -7.19 9.34 2.14
C PHE A 37 -5.87 9.76 2.78
N THR A 38 -5.62 9.25 3.98
CA THR A 38 -4.48 9.65 4.82
C THR A 38 -3.32 8.67 4.79
N GLY A 39 -3.27 7.80 3.79
CA GLY A 39 -2.21 6.82 3.64
C GLY A 39 -2.20 6.17 2.26
N TYR A 40 -1.32 5.18 2.12
CA TYR A 40 -1.18 4.43 0.88
C TYR A 40 -2.45 3.67 0.51
N THR A 41 -2.80 3.72 -0.77
CA THR A 41 -3.92 2.97 -1.36
C THR A 41 -3.37 1.94 -2.35
N ALA A 42 -3.40 0.66 -1.96
CA ALA A 42 -2.88 -0.44 -2.75
C ALA A 42 -3.71 -0.68 -4.02
N GLU A 43 -3.08 -1.28 -5.02
CA GLU A 43 -3.76 -1.75 -6.24
C GLU A 43 -4.96 -2.63 -5.90
N GLY A 44 -6.06 -2.51 -6.65
CA GLY A 44 -7.30 -3.24 -6.43
C GLY A 44 -8.19 -2.71 -5.29
N THR A 45 -7.74 -1.75 -4.49
CA THR A 45 -8.55 -1.15 -3.43
C THR A 45 -9.48 -0.05 -3.94
N LEU A 46 -10.53 0.24 -3.17
CA LEU A 46 -11.46 1.33 -3.52
C LEU A 46 -10.74 2.69 -3.54
N GLY A 47 -9.87 2.95 -2.56
CA GLY A 47 -9.07 4.18 -2.52
C GLY A 47 -8.24 4.36 -3.79
N ARG A 48 -7.60 3.30 -4.29
CA ARG A 48 -6.84 3.35 -5.54
C ARG A 48 -7.74 3.63 -6.76
N LYS A 49 -8.88 2.96 -6.88
CA LYS A 49 -9.86 3.22 -7.93
C LYS A 49 -10.36 4.68 -7.93
N LEU A 50 -10.62 5.22 -6.76
CA LEU A 50 -11.05 6.62 -6.62
C LEU A 50 -9.94 7.63 -6.92
N LYS A 51 -8.68 7.25 -6.67
CA LYS A 51 -7.51 8.06 -7.02
C LYS A 51 -7.35 8.19 -8.53
N GLU A 52 -7.54 7.10 -9.25
CA GLU A 52 -7.33 7.02 -10.70
C GLU A 52 -8.52 7.56 -11.50
N ALA A 53 -9.71 7.55 -10.91
CA ALA A 53 -10.91 8.06 -11.57
C ALA A 53 -10.92 9.60 -11.59
N GLU A 54 -11.34 10.18 -12.71
CA GLU A 54 -11.56 11.61 -12.84
C GLU A 54 -12.88 12.06 -12.18
N LYS A 55 -12.98 13.34 -11.80
CA LYS A 55 -14.24 13.93 -11.31
C LYS A 55 -15.30 13.85 -12.41
N GLY A 56 -16.49 13.39 -12.06
CA GLY A 56 -17.60 13.15 -13.01
C GLY A 56 -17.61 11.73 -13.58
N GLN A 57 -16.56 10.96 -13.48
CA GLN A 57 -16.50 9.56 -13.92
C GLN A 57 -17.33 8.65 -13.00
N THR A 58 -17.87 7.56 -13.58
CA THR A 58 -18.60 6.53 -12.84
C THR A 58 -17.64 5.47 -12.31
N VAL A 59 -17.75 5.17 -11.03
CA VAL A 59 -16.94 4.16 -10.33
C VAL A 59 -17.84 3.13 -9.68
N GLU A 60 -17.46 1.86 -9.78
CA GLU A 60 -18.16 0.77 -9.10
C GLU A 60 -17.75 0.70 -7.63
N ILE A 61 -18.72 0.85 -6.74
CA ILE A 61 -18.53 0.81 -5.28
C ILE A 61 -19.59 -0.11 -4.66
N GLY A 62 -19.18 -1.23 -4.10
CA GLY A 62 -20.10 -2.19 -3.48
C GLY A 62 -21.17 -2.72 -4.45
N GLY A 63 -20.81 -3.01 -5.70
CA GLY A 63 -21.72 -3.49 -6.74
C GLY A 63 -22.64 -2.42 -7.33
N ARG A 64 -22.46 -1.14 -6.96
CA ARG A 64 -23.25 0.00 -7.49
C ARG A 64 -22.36 0.93 -8.30
N LEU A 65 -22.86 1.37 -9.44
CA LEU A 65 -22.21 2.39 -10.27
C LEU A 65 -22.58 3.78 -9.74
N LEU A 66 -21.60 4.49 -9.22
CA LEU A 66 -21.77 5.81 -8.61
C LEU A 66 -20.89 6.84 -9.31
N ARG A 67 -21.44 8.04 -9.55
CA ARG A 67 -20.69 9.15 -10.13
C ARG A 67 -19.81 9.79 -9.09
N LYS A 68 -18.51 9.96 -9.39
CA LYS A 68 -17.55 10.67 -8.56
C LYS A 68 -17.73 12.19 -8.74
N ASN A 69 -18.56 12.81 -7.92
CA ASN A 69 -18.76 14.27 -7.90
C ASN A 69 -17.94 14.92 -6.78
N ALA A 70 -17.66 14.19 -5.70
CA ALA A 70 -16.82 14.66 -4.60
C ALA A 70 -15.37 14.87 -5.03
N ASP A 71 -14.69 15.78 -4.36
CA ASP A 71 -13.24 15.88 -4.43
C ASP A 71 -12.60 14.74 -3.65
N VAL A 72 -11.51 14.18 -4.19
CA VAL A 72 -10.79 13.07 -3.56
C VAL A 72 -9.33 13.44 -3.50
N GLU A 73 -8.79 13.51 -2.29
CA GLU A 73 -7.41 13.89 -2.02
C GLU A 73 -6.64 12.80 -1.26
N TYR A 74 -5.32 12.88 -1.31
CA TYR A 74 -4.41 11.89 -0.74
C TYR A 74 -3.26 12.60 -0.04
N THR A 75 -2.92 12.11 1.15
CA THR A 75 -1.69 12.50 1.84
C THR A 75 -1.00 11.29 2.45
N ASN A 76 0.32 11.30 2.48
CA ASN A 76 1.13 10.31 3.16
C ASN A 76 1.72 10.83 4.48
N GLU A 77 1.36 12.03 4.91
CA GLU A 77 1.92 12.70 6.09
C GLU A 77 1.59 11.97 7.40
N PHE A 78 0.49 11.22 7.43
CA PHE A 78 0.08 10.42 8.59
C PHE A 78 0.52 8.96 8.50
N SER A 79 1.38 8.61 7.53
CA SER A 79 1.90 7.26 7.41
C SER A 79 2.91 6.96 8.52
N ALA A 80 2.70 5.87 9.25
CA ALA A 80 3.66 5.33 10.22
C ALA A 80 4.67 4.35 9.57
N HIS A 81 4.58 4.11 8.26
CA HIS A 81 5.53 3.25 7.57
C HIS A 81 6.85 3.98 7.35
N ALA A 82 7.95 3.32 7.65
CA ALA A 82 9.28 3.83 7.34
C ALA A 82 9.43 4.09 5.84
N LYS A 83 10.05 5.21 5.50
CA LYS A 83 10.40 5.54 4.12
C LYS A 83 11.57 4.67 3.64
N SER A 84 11.73 4.57 2.33
CA SER A 84 12.81 3.78 1.71
C SER A 84 14.19 4.16 2.27
N ASP A 85 14.48 5.45 2.43
CA ASP A 85 15.77 5.92 2.91
C ASP A 85 15.99 5.55 4.39
N GLU A 86 14.96 5.67 5.23
CA GLU A 86 15.01 5.26 6.64
C GLU A 86 15.28 3.76 6.78
N MET A 87 14.69 2.94 5.91
CA MET A 87 14.95 1.50 5.87
C MET A 87 16.40 1.19 5.44
N ILE A 88 16.93 1.91 4.46
CA ILE A 88 18.33 1.78 4.02
C ILE A 88 19.28 2.19 5.16
N ASP A 89 19.03 3.31 5.82
CA ASP A 89 19.85 3.78 6.94
C ASP A 89 19.83 2.78 8.11
N PHE A 90 18.68 2.15 8.35
CA PHE A 90 18.60 1.06 9.33
C PHE A 90 19.44 -0.14 8.90
N LEU A 91 19.38 -0.56 7.64
CA LEU A 91 20.17 -1.71 7.13
C LEU A 91 21.68 -1.43 7.16
N LYS A 92 22.11 -0.20 6.90
CA LYS A 92 23.54 0.21 6.99
C LYS A 92 24.15 0.08 8.40
N GLN A 93 23.33 -0.04 9.43
CA GLN A 93 23.83 -0.25 10.79
C GLN A 93 24.39 -1.66 11.02
N PHE A 94 24.05 -2.62 10.16
CA PHE A 94 24.54 -4.00 10.26
C PHE A 94 25.88 -4.16 9.55
N LYS A 95 26.98 -4.26 10.31
CA LYS A 95 28.36 -4.37 9.79
C LYS A 95 28.62 -5.58 8.87
N ARG A 96 27.80 -6.62 8.93
CA ARG A 96 27.96 -7.88 8.18
C ARG A 96 26.59 -8.45 7.82
N LEU A 97 25.80 -7.69 7.10
CA LEU A 97 24.52 -8.17 6.63
C LEU A 97 24.73 -9.28 5.59
N LYS A 98 24.34 -10.51 5.92
CA LYS A 98 24.51 -11.66 5.03
C LYS A 98 23.36 -11.78 4.05
N LEU A 99 22.14 -11.48 4.47
CA LEU A 99 20.95 -11.65 3.68
C LEU A 99 19.94 -10.58 4.03
N ALA A 100 19.40 -9.88 3.02
CA ALA A 100 18.23 -9.03 3.10
C ALA A 100 17.09 -9.68 2.33
N LEU A 101 15.93 -9.85 2.97
CA LEU A 101 14.73 -10.40 2.33
C LEU A 101 13.67 -9.31 2.21
N VAL A 102 13.35 -8.92 0.98
CA VAL A 102 12.30 -7.94 0.69
C VAL A 102 10.97 -8.66 0.60
N ASN A 103 10.07 -8.35 1.52
CA ASN A 103 8.74 -8.92 1.61
C ASN A 103 7.68 -7.81 1.69
N HIS A 104 6.47 -8.14 1.33
CA HIS A 104 5.33 -7.25 1.36
C HIS A 104 5.48 -6.01 0.44
N GLY A 105 4.43 -5.69 -0.32
CA GLY A 105 4.41 -4.60 -1.28
C GLY A 105 4.18 -5.06 -2.73
N GLU A 106 3.98 -4.10 -3.60
CA GLU A 106 3.83 -4.33 -5.04
C GLU A 106 5.13 -4.87 -5.65
N GLN A 107 5.01 -5.73 -6.66
CA GLN A 107 6.16 -6.46 -7.19
C GLN A 107 7.25 -5.54 -7.74
N ASN A 108 6.86 -4.54 -8.53
CA ASN A 108 7.78 -3.51 -9.06
C ASN A 108 8.49 -2.73 -7.95
N VAL A 109 7.77 -2.37 -6.88
CA VAL A 109 8.34 -1.65 -5.73
C VAL A 109 9.36 -2.51 -5.00
N LYS A 110 9.08 -3.82 -4.82
CA LYS A 110 10.03 -4.76 -4.22
C LYS A 110 11.33 -4.87 -5.03
N TYR A 111 11.24 -4.92 -6.36
CA TYR A 111 12.44 -4.95 -7.22
C TYR A 111 13.26 -3.66 -7.11
N VAL A 112 12.61 -2.50 -7.17
CA VAL A 112 13.31 -1.21 -7.02
C VAL A 112 14.00 -1.12 -5.67
N PHE A 113 13.34 -1.53 -4.59
CA PHE A 113 13.92 -1.49 -3.26
C PHE A 113 15.04 -2.53 -3.06
N ALA A 114 14.92 -3.72 -3.64
CA ALA A 114 15.99 -4.73 -3.61
C ALA A 114 17.26 -4.23 -4.31
N ASN A 115 17.13 -3.59 -5.48
CA ASN A 115 18.26 -2.98 -6.18
C ASN A 115 18.93 -1.89 -5.33
N LYS A 116 18.13 -1.04 -4.69
CA LYS A 116 18.66 -0.01 -3.79
C LYS A 116 19.42 -0.60 -2.60
N ILE A 117 18.95 -1.73 -2.04
CA ILE A 117 19.68 -2.47 -0.99
C ILE A 117 21.02 -2.98 -1.53
N ILE A 118 21.04 -3.55 -2.74
CA ILE A 118 22.28 -4.05 -3.36
C ILE A 118 23.28 -2.90 -3.53
N GLU A 119 22.85 -1.76 -4.03
CA GLU A 119 23.71 -0.62 -4.36
C GLU A 119 24.21 0.13 -3.12
N GLU A 120 23.39 0.27 -2.09
CA GLU A 120 23.69 1.15 -0.95
C GLU A 120 24.10 0.44 0.34
N VAL A 121 23.72 -0.83 0.50
CA VAL A 121 23.98 -1.62 1.73
C VAL A 121 25.02 -2.71 1.47
N GLU A 122 25.10 -3.18 0.22
CA GLU A 122 26.03 -4.23 -0.23
C GLU A 122 26.01 -5.51 0.65
N PRO A 123 24.82 -6.07 0.94
CA PRO A 123 24.77 -7.33 1.67
C PRO A 123 25.31 -8.48 0.80
N LYS A 124 25.65 -9.62 1.42
CA LYS A 124 26.10 -10.78 0.66
C LYS A 124 25.04 -11.28 -0.33
N ASP A 125 23.78 -11.32 0.11
CA ASP A 125 22.63 -11.77 -0.69
C ASP A 125 21.42 -10.88 -0.49
N VAL A 126 20.60 -10.70 -1.54
CA VAL A 126 19.28 -10.05 -1.47
C VAL A 126 18.26 -10.98 -2.12
N GLY A 127 17.16 -11.25 -1.42
CA GLY A 127 16.04 -12.03 -1.92
C GLY A 127 14.74 -11.26 -1.95
N ILE A 128 13.91 -11.51 -2.96
CA ILE A 128 12.54 -10.96 -3.05
C ILE A 128 11.56 -12.08 -2.79
N LEU A 129 10.75 -11.93 -1.72
CA LEU A 129 9.75 -12.94 -1.37
C LEU A 129 8.51 -12.83 -2.27
N GLY A 130 8.18 -13.94 -2.91
CA GLY A 130 6.90 -14.13 -3.59
C GLY A 130 5.85 -14.73 -2.64
N ARG A 131 4.57 -14.70 -3.05
CA ARG A 131 3.44 -15.17 -2.22
C ARG A 131 3.52 -16.66 -1.87
N ASP A 132 4.15 -17.47 -2.71
CA ASP A 132 4.19 -18.93 -2.60
C ASP A 132 5.63 -19.48 -2.51
N TYR A 133 6.54 -18.68 -1.94
CA TYR A 133 7.96 -19.07 -1.80
C TYR A 133 8.28 -19.38 -0.35
N PHE A 134 9.01 -20.48 -0.15
CA PHE A 134 9.69 -20.80 1.11
C PHE A 134 11.18 -20.56 0.98
N PHE A 135 11.72 -19.96 2.03
CA PHE A 135 13.15 -19.73 2.15
C PHE A 135 13.66 -20.52 3.36
N ARG A 136 14.70 -21.29 3.14
CA ARG A 136 15.49 -21.84 4.24
C ARG A 136 16.75 -21.01 4.38
N VAL A 137 16.93 -20.43 5.55
CA VAL A 137 18.10 -19.62 5.90
C VAL A 137 18.91 -20.39 6.94
N ASN A 138 20.20 -20.49 6.74
CA ASN A 138 21.13 -21.00 7.74
C ASN A 138 22.09 -19.89 8.19
N PRO A 139 22.96 -20.13 9.20
CA PRO A 139 23.93 -19.14 9.67
C PRO A 139 24.92 -18.63 8.61
N TYR A 140 25.00 -19.27 7.46
CA TYR A 140 25.91 -18.92 6.35
C TYR A 140 25.22 -18.16 5.21
N GLY A 141 23.90 -18.06 5.21
CA GLY A 141 23.12 -17.34 4.21
C GLY A 141 21.89 -18.09 3.69
N LEU A 142 21.43 -17.75 2.50
CA LEU A 142 20.31 -18.41 1.84
C LEU A 142 20.70 -19.81 1.37
N VAL A 143 19.91 -20.82 1.69
CA VAL A 143 20.22 -22.22 1.35
C VAL A 143 19.29 -22.78 0.29
N GLU A 144 18.03 -22.43 0.29
CA GLU A 144 17.04 -23.02 -0.63
C GLU A 144 15.82 -22.15 -0.82
N THR A 145 15.34 -22.05 -2.07
CA THR A 145 14.02 -21.52 -2.40
C THR A 145 13.16 -22.64 -2.97
N LYS A 146 12.00 -22.90 -2.38
CA LYS A 146 10.99 -23.80 -2.95
C LYS A 146 9.69 -23.07 -3.20
N THR A 147 9.12 -23.30 -4.37
CA THR A 147 7.75 -22.89 -4.67
C THR A 147 6.82 -24.01 -4.23
N THR A 148 5.93 -23.76 -3.28
CA THR A 148 4.82 -24.70 -3.04
C THR A 148 3.67 -24.33 -3.96
N LYS A 149 3.41 -25.20 -4.93
CA LYS A 149 2.07 -25.29 -5.49
C LYS A 149 1.22 -26.03 -4.46
N PHE A 150 0.32 -25.34 -3.78
CA PHE A 150 -0.78 -26.02 -3.14
C PHE A 150 -1.67 -26.55 -4.29
N MET A 151 -1.73 -27.88 -4.39
CA MET A 151 -2.76 -28.57 -5.17
C MET A 151 -4.11 -28.48 -4.46
#